data_e507d3ad655d774de6334cb9c035ce54
#
_entry.id   e507d3ad655d774de6334cb9c035ce54
#
_cell.length_a   1.000
_cell.length_b   1.000
_cell.length_c   1.000
_cell.angle_alpha   90.00
_cell.angle_beta   90.00
_cell.angle_gamma   90.00
#
_symmetry.space_group_name_H-M   'P 1'
#
loop_
_entity.id
_entity.type
_entity.pdbx_description
1 polymer ?
#
loop_
_entity_poly.entity_id
_entity_poly.type
_entity_poly.pdbx_seq_one_letter_code
_entity_poly.pdbx_strand_id
1 'polypeptide(L)'
;AAAISSYLHRIPIGHIHGGEVTSGSMDDGFRHSITKLSYLHFAATNKSQKRILQLGEKKSSVFYVGSLSLENIKKMKFLTKSQIEKKYNTKLKKKVAFVVFHPNTIDVNNNILDINKILSTFKEFSDYSFIFSGSNIDMGGIKISKKLKEFSKKNNFLFQDSFGKFDFLSIIKFSRVIVGNSSSGIIEAPSLKTFTINIGDRQKGRELSKSIFNS
;
A
#
# COMPACT_ATOMS: atom_id res chain seq x y z
N ALA A 1 8.94 -19.56 2.75
CA ALA A 1 9.70 -20.63 2.11
C ALA A 1 11.19 -20.25 1.97
N ALA A 2 11.56 -19.19 1.20
CA ALA A 2 12.97 -18.83 0.93
C ALA A 2 13.81 -18.64 2.21
N ALA A 3 13.31 -17.84 3.18
CA ALA A 3 14.05 -17.59 4.43
C ALA A 3 14.31 -18.86 5.24
N ILE A 4 13.34 -19.78 5.33
CA ILE A 4 13.51 -21.06 6.02
C ILE A 4 14.54 -21.92 5.28
N SER A 5 14.45 -22.01 3.96
CA SER A 5 15.42 -22.77 3.15
C SER A 5 16.82 -22.21 3.31
N SER A 6 17.02 -20.90 3.18
CA SER A 6 18.33 -20.26 3.37
C SER A 6 18.90 -20.53 4.76
N TYR A 7 18.07 -20.41 5.80
CA TYR A 7 18.50 -20.68 7.19
C TYR A 7 18.98 -22.11 7.37
N LEU A 8 18.24 -23.11 6.87
CA LEU A 8 18.62 -24.53 6.94
C LEU A 8 19.91 -24.82 6.17
N HIS A 9 20.14 -24.14 5.06
CA HIS A 9 21.39 -24.28 4.26
C HIS A 9 22.51 -23.36 4.75
N ARG A 10 22.37 -22.69 5.89
CA ARG A 10 23.36 -21.76 6.47
C ARG A 10 23.76 -20.62 5.54
N ILE A 11 22.84 -20.19 4.67
CA ILE A 11 23.02 -19.03 3.78
C ILE A 11 22.60 -17.79 4.58
N PRO A 12 23.48 -16.79 4.78
CA PRO A 12 23.15 -15.60 5.53
C PRO A 12 22.06 -14.77 4.81
N ILE A 13 21.08 -14.29 5.57
CA ILE A 13 19.92 -13.55 5.08
C ILE A 13 20.05 -12.09 5.48
N GLY A 14 19.87 -11.16 4.54
CA GLY A 14 19.67 -9.75 4.78
C GLY A 14 18.18 -9.41 4.71
N HIS A 15 17.56 -9.00 5.82
CA HIS A 15 16.15 -8.67 5.90
C HIS A 15 15.93 -7.16 5.72
N ILE A 16 15.29 -6.78 4.63
CA ILE A 16 14.92 -5.38 4.33
C ILE A 16 13.49 -5.13 4.79
N HIS A 17 13.22 -3.96 5.40
CA HIS A 17 11.92 -3.59 5.97
C HIS A 17 11.44 -4.48 7.13
N GLY A 18 12.36 -5.11 7.87
CA GLY A 18 12.05 -5.79 9.13
C GLY A 18 11.60 -4.81 10.21
N GLY A 19 10.96 -5.35 11.27
CA GLY A 19 10.57 -4.57 12.45
C GLY A 19 9.35 -3.67 12.29
N GLU A 20 8.72 -3.58 11.13
CA GLU A 20 7.43 -2.92 10.97
C GLU A 20 6.30 -3.74 11.60
N VAL A 21 5.22 -3.06 12.02
CA VAL A 21 4.00 -3.72 12.53
C VAL A 21 2.85 -3.47 11.58
N THR A 22 2.10 -4.54 11.29
CA THR A 22 0.87 -4.51 10.49
C THR A 22 -0.13 -5.45 11.14
N SER A 23 -0.64 -5.08 12.32
CA SER A 23 -1.48 -5.96 13.17
C SER A 23 -2.77 -6.45 12.49
N GLY A 24 -3.22 -5.78 11.42
CA GLY A 24 -4.38 -6.17 10.62
C GLY A 24 -4.03 -7.11 9.44
N SER A 25 -2.82 -7.68 9.40
CA SER A 25 -2.37 -8.54 8.30
C SER A 25 -1.54 -9.71 8.80
N MET A 26 -1.70 -10.87 8.16
CA MET A 26 -0.86 -12.05 8.41
C MET A 26 0.64 -11.80 8.16
N ASP A 27 0.98 -10.80 7.36
CA ASP A 27 2.38 -10.40 7.07
C ASP A 27 3.16 -10.06 8.34
N ASP A 28 2.50 -9.64 9.40
CA ASP A 28 3.14 -9.25 10.66
C ASP A 28 3.92 -10.41 11.26
N GLY A 29 3.28 -11.57 11.40
CA GLY A 29 3.92 -12.78 11.91
C GLY A 29 5.06 -13.27 11.01
N PHE A 30 4.85 -13.28 9.68
CA PHE A 30 5.90 -13.66 8.73
C PHE A 30 7.10 -12.72 8.79
N ARG A 31 6.87 -11.42 8.88
CA ARG A 31 7.94 -10.42 8.96
C ARG A 31 8.80 -10.62 10.20
N HIS A 32 8.21 -10.83 11.36
CA HIS A 32 8.96 -11.05 12.59
C HIS A 32 9.68 -12.40 12.59
N SER A 33 9.08 -13.45 12.03
CA SER A 33 9.75 -14.74 11.82
C SER A 33 10.97 -14.61 10.91
N ILE A 34 10.85 -13.88 9.80
CA ILE A 34 11.99 -13.61 8.89
C ILE A 34 13.07 -12.81 9.61
N THR A 35 12.71 -11.83 10.46
CA THR A 35 13.70 -11.11 11.28
C THR A 35 14.52 -12.10 12.11
N LYS A 36 13.89 -13.08 12.77
CA LYS A 36 14.61 -14.07 13.61
C LYS A 36 15.48 -15.06 12.83
N LEU A 37 15.18 -15.27 11.54
CA LEU A 37 15.98 -16.13 10.67
C LEU A 37 17.13 -15.36 9.96
N SER A 38 17.20 -14.05 10.13
CA SER A 38 18.12 -13.20 9.37
C SER A 38 19.36 -12.82 10.13
N TYR A 39 20.46 -12.61 9.40
CA TYR A 39 21.76 -12.23 9.94
C TYR A 39 21.97 -10.71 9.93
N LEU A 40 21.45 -10.00 8.91
CA LEU A 40 21.52 -8.54 8.76
C LEU A 40 20.11 -7.98 8.65
N HIS A 41 19.90 -6.78 9.22
CA HIS A 41 18.60 -6.13 9.28
C HIS A 41 18.69 -4.69 8.80
N PHE A 42 17.88 -4.34 7.79
CA PHE A 42 17.81 -3.03 7.17
C PHE A 42 16.44 -2.40 7.44
N ALA A 43 16.36 -1.64 8.54
CA ALA A 43 15.12 -1.03 9.01
C ALA A 43 14.78 0.25 8.24
N ALA A 44 13.50 0.43 7.91
CA ALA A 44 13.01 1.61 7.20
C ALA A 44 12.78 2.82 8.13
N THR A 45 12.53 2.60 9.43
CA THR A 45 12.30 3.65 10.41
C THR A 45 13.09 3.39 11.70
N ASN A 46 13.32 4.44 12.50
CA ASN A 46 13.94 4.30 13.82
C ASN A 46 13.10 3.41 14.75
N LYS A 47 11.76 3.47 14.63
CA LYS A 47 10.86 2.64 15.45
C LYS A 47 11.00 1.16 15.08
N SER A 48 11.10 0.86 13.79
CA SER A 48 11.36 -0.50 13.30
C SER A 48 12.72 -1.01 13.74
N GLN A 49 13.76 -0.17 13.68
CA GLN A 49 15.10 -0.50 14.20
C GLN A 49 15.06 -0.87 15.69
N LYS A 50 14.41 -0.05 16.52
CA LYS A 50 14.26 -0.32 17.96
C LYS A 50 13.54 -1.65 18.20
N ARG A 51 12.51 -1.96 17.42
CA ARG A 51 11.76 -3.21 17.56
C ARG A 51 12.60 -4.44 17.19
N ILE A 52 13.43 -4.35 16.16
CA ILE A 52 14.37 -5.43 15.80
C ILE A 52 15.33 -5.69 16.97
N LEU A 53 15.84 -4.64 17.61
CA LEU A 53 16.68 -4.79 18.81
C LEU A 53 15.91 -5.42 19.98
N GLN A 54 14.63 -5.05 20.19
CA GLN A 54 13.77 -5.67 21.21
C GLN A 54 13.49 -7.15 20.94
N LEU A 55 13.53 -7.57 19.67
CA LEU A 55 13.46 -8.99 19.29
C LEU A 55 14.74 -9.76 19.62
N GLY A 56 15.76 -9.09 20.17
CA GLY A 56 17.01 -9.71 20.62
C GLY A 56 18.10 -9.74 19.54
N GLU A 57 17.96 -8.98 18.46
CA GLU A 57 19.02 -8.89 17.44
C GLU A 57 20.19 -8.01 17.90
N LYS A 58 21.42 -8.33 17.48
CA LYS A 58 22.62 -7.60 17.86
C LYS A 58 22.65 -6.21 17.21
N LYS A 59 23.00 -5.17 17.99
CA LYS A 59 23.09 -3.80 17.48
C LYS A 59 24.00 -3.65 16.27
N SER A 60 25.07 -4.43 16.19
CA SER A 60 26.02 -4.44 15.06
C SER A 60 25.46 -4.98 13.76
N SER A 61 24.33 -5.70 13.79
CA SER A 61 23.65 -6.26 12.62
C SER A 61 22.39 -5.50 12.20
N VAL A 62 22.03 -4.41 12.90
CA VAL A 62 20.79 -3.67 12.65
C VAL A 62 21.06 -2.26 12.17
N PHE A 63 20.69 -1.96 10.92
CA PHE A 63 20.96 -0.69 10.25
C PHE A 63 19.66 0.07 9.97
N TYR A 64 19.64 1.36 10.29
CA TYR A 64 18.59 2.26 9.82
C TYR A 64 18.99 2.83 8.46
N VAL A 65 18.26 2.46 7.41
CA VAL A 65 18.60 2.79 6.01
C VAL A 65 17.51 3.61 5.31
N GLY A 66 16.35 3.78 5.94
CA GLY A 66 15.18 4.38 5.28
C GLY A 66 14.44 3.39 4.37
N SER A 67 13.39 3.88 3.72
CA SER A 67 12.59 3.08 2.80
C SER A 67 13.15 3.15 1.38
N LEU A 68 13.47 2.00 0.79
CA LEU A 68 13.94 1.91 -0.59
C LEU A 68 12.92 2.42 -1.61
N SER A 69 11.63 2.28 -1.32
CA SER A 69 10.58 2.80 -2.23
C SER A 69 10.65 4.31 -2.35
N LEU A 70 10.97 5.02 -1.25
CA LEU A 70 11.04 6.48 -1.22
C LEU A 70 12.27 7.04 -1.94
N GLU A 71 13.38 6.32 -1.93
CA GLU A 71 14.57 6.72 -2.67
C GLU A 71 14.31 6.69 -4.19
N ASN A 72 13.68 5.64 -4.68
CA ASN A 72 13.27 5.54 -6.08
C ASN A 72 12.32 6.67 -6.49
N ILE A 73 11.37 7.04 -5.63
CA ILE A 73 10.43 8.14 -5.87
C ILE A 73 11.14 9.47 -6.13
N LYS A 74 12.21 9.78 -5.39
CA LYS A 74 12.96 11.03 -5.54
C LYS A 74 13.58 11.21 -6.93
N LYS A 75 13.96 10.12 -7.58
CA LYS A 75 14.61 10.11 -8.91
C LYS A 75 13.63 9.95 -10.08
N MET A 76 12.35 9.75 -9.80
CA MET A 76 11.34 9.37 -10.78
C MET A 76 10.77 10.57 -11.52
N LYS A 77 10.67 10.49 -12.86
CA LYS A 77 9.94 11.45 -13.70
C LYS A 77 8.49 10.97 -13.82
N PHE A 78 7.58 11.63 -13.11
CA PHE A 78 6.16 11.26 -13.10
C PHE A 78 5.45 11.69 -14.38
N LEU A 79 4.47 10.90 -14.79
CA LEU A 79 3.51 11.30 -15.80
C LEU A 79 2.58 12.37 -15.24
N THR A 80 2.25 13.33 -16.11
CA THR A 80 1.21 14.31 -15.81
C THR A 80 -0.18 13.67 -15.92
N LYS A 81 -1.18 14.32 -15.36
CA LYS A 81 -2.58 13.93 -15.50
C LYS A 81 -2.98 13.76 -16.98
N SER A 82 -2.60 14.73 -17.84
CA SER A 82 -2.89 14.70 -19.27
C SER A 82 -2.25 13.50 -19.99
N GLN A 83 -1.04 13.10 -19.61
CA GLN A 83 -0.40 11.90 -20.17
C GLN A 83 -1.11 10.62 -19.75
N ILE A 84 -1.60 10.55 -18.51
CA ILE A 84 -2.44 9.42 -18.03
C ILE A 84 -3.77 9.41 -18.79
N GLU A 85 -4.44 10.56 -18.96
CA GLU A 85 -5.67 10.68 -19.73
C GLU A 85 -5.51 10.14 -21.16
N LYS A 86 -4.42 10.54 -21.83
CA LYS A 86 -4.11 10.05 -23.18
C LYS A 86 -3.81 8.56 -23.20
N LYS A 87 -2.99 8.07 -22.27
CA LYS A 87 -2.57 6.66 -22.19
C LYS A 87 -3.73 5.70 -21.99
N TYR A 88 -4.69 6.09 -21.15
CA TYR A 88 -5.84 5.24 -20.77
C TYR A 88 -7.14 5.64 -21.46
N ASN A 89 -7.07 6.53 -22.45
CA ASN A 89 -8.23 7.04 -23.20
C ASN A 89 -9.39 7.45 -22.27
N THR A 90 -9.09 8.30 -21.30
CA THR A 90 -10.06 8.76 -20.28
C THR A 90 -9.98 10.25 -20.09
N LYS A 91 -11.06 10.86 -19.57
CA LYS A 91 -11.08 12.27 -19.15
C LYS A 91 -11.30 12.35 -17.65
N LEU A 92 -10.45 13.08 -16.96
CA LEU A 92 -10.48 13.23 -15.51
C LEU A 92 -10.89 14.65 -15.12
N LYS A 93 -11.77 14.79 -14.16
CA LYS A 93 -12.13 16.08 -13.55
C LYS A 93 -10.93 16.73 -12.86
N LYS A 94 -11.08 17.98 -12.45
CA LYS A 94 -10.03 18.72 -11.73
C LYS A 94 -9.60 18.00 -10.44
N LYS A 95 -10.55 17.43 -9.71
CA LYS A 95 -10.29 16.65 -8.49
C LYS A 95 -10.27 15.17 -8.82
N VAL A 96 -9.21 14.50 -8.41
CA VAL A 96 -9.03 13.05 -8.61
C VAL A 96 -8.81 12.38 -7.25
N ALA A 97 -9.52 11.29 -7.04
CA ALA A 97 -9.30 10.36 -5.94
C ALA A 97 -8.80 9.02 -6.51
N PHE A 98 -7.71 8.51 -5.97
CA PHE A 98 -7.19 7.20 -6.36
C PHE A 98 -7.61 6.15 -5.32
N VAL A 99 -8.30 5.12 -5.75
CA VAL A 99 -8.87 4.09 -4.87
C VAL A 99 -8.08 2.81 -4.98
N VAL A 100 -7.51 2.37 -3.86
CA VAL A 100 -6.70 1.15 -3.77
C VAL A 100 -7.11 0.37 -2.53
N PHE A 101 -7.91 -0.66 -2.73
CA PHE A 101 -8.45 -1.46 -1.65
C PHE A 101 -8.07 -2.94 -1.81
N HIS A 102 -7.57 -3.53 -0.73
CA HIS A 102 -7.15 -4.93 -0.65
C HIS A 102 -7.96 -5.66 0.41
N PRO A 103 -8.12 -6.99 0.32
CA PRO A 103 -8.81 -7.72 1.36
C PRO A 103 -8.05 -7.60 2.70
N ASN A 104 -8.81 -7.53 3.77
CA ASN A 104 -8.30 -7.81 5.09
C ASN A 104 -8.16 -9.33 5.23
N THR A 105 -6.95 -9.81 5.44
CA THR A 105 -6.66 -11.25 5.50
C THR A 105 -7.04 -11.89 6.84
N ILE A 106 -7.33 -11.08 7.85
CA ILE A 106 -7.80 -11.53 9.17
C ILE A 106 -9.33 -11.55 9.21
N ASP A 107 -9.99 -10.54 8.68
CA ASP A 107 -11.45 -10.43 8.63
C ASP A 107 -11.95 -10.46 7.17
N VAL A 108 -12.00 -11.66 6.61
CA VAL A 108 -12.36 -11.85 5.20
C VAL A 108 -13.84 -11.58 4.95
N ASN A 109 -14.72 -11.82 5.93
CA ASN A 109 -16.17 -11.77 5.75
C ASN A 109 -16.70 -10.34 5.55
N ASN A 110 -16.10 -9.35 6.18
CA ASN A 110 -16.54 -7.95 6.12
C ASN A 110 -16.02 -7.19 4.89
N ASN A 111 -15.04 -7.71 4.18
CA ASN A 111 -14.42 -7.03 3.04
C ASN A 111 -15.42 -6.51 1.99
N ILE A 112 -16.48 -7.28 1.70
CA ILE A 112 -17.49 -6.90 0.71
C ILE A 112 -18.47 -5.87 1.22
N LEU A 113 -18.82 -5.92 2.52
CA LEU A 113 -19.68 -4.92 3.15
C LEU A 113 -18.98 -3.56 3.17
N ASP A 114 -17.70 -3.55 3.55
CA ASP A 114 -16.90 -2.33 3.61
C ASP A 114 -16.77 -1.70 2.23
N ILE A 115 -16.43 -2.48 1.20
CA ILE A 115 -16.32 -1.92 -0.16
C ILE A 115 -17.66 -1.36 -0.67
N ASN A 116 -18.80 -1.98 -0.35
CA ASN A 116 -20.10 -1.47 -0.76
C ASN A 116 -20.41 -0.10 -0.11
N LYS A 117 -20.10 0.06 1.19
CA LYS A 117 -20.26 1.34 1.91
C LYS A 117 -19.38 2.42 1.26
N ILE A 118 -18.10 2.12 1.00
CA ILE A 118 -17.17 3.04 0.34
C ILE A 118 -17.70 3.48 -1.03
N LEU A 119 -18.11 2.54 -1.87
CA LEU A 119 -18.61 2.82 -3.21
C LEU A 119 -19.91 3.62 -3.21
N SER A 120 -20.80 3.43 -2.21
CA SER A 120 -22.02 4.24 -2.08
C SER A 120 -21.68 5.70 -1.78
N THR A 121 -20.73 5.95 -0.89
CA THR A 121 -20.27 7.29 -0.50
C THR A 121 -19.67 8.05 -1.71
N PHE A 122 -18.97 7.38 -2.62
CA PHE A 122 -18.38 8.06 -3.78
C PHE A 122 -19.38 8.71 -4.73
N LYS A 123 -20.65 8.28 -4.71
CA LYS A 123 -21.72 8.88 -5.52
C LYS A 123 -22.06 10.32 -5.09
N GLU A 124 -21.75 10.67 -3.85
CA GLU A 124 -22.00 12.01 -3.29
C GLU A 124 -20.97 13.05 -3.77
N PHE A 125 -19.82 12.59 -4.30
CA PHE A 125 -18.73 13.46 -4.74
C PHE A 125 -18.71 13.61 -6.27
N SER A 126 -19.74 14.26 -6.81
CA SER A 126 -19.92 14.45 -8.25
C SER A 126 -18.82 15.28 -8.92
N ASP A 127 -18.06 16.09 -8.17
CA ASP A 127 -16.94 16.92 -8.67
C ASP A 127 -15.59 16.17 -8.73
N TYR A 128 -15.56 14.91 -8.28
CA TYR A 128 -14.39 14.05 -8.37
C TYR A 128 -14.44 13.10 -9.57
N SER A 129 -13.27 12.76 -10.11
CA SER A 129 -13.06 11.53 -10.86
C SER A 129 -12.38 10.51 -9.94
N PHE A 130 -12.90 9.29 -9.95
CA PHE A 130 -12.30 8.18 -9.22
C PHE A 130 -11.51 7.30 -10.18
N ILE A 131 -10.27 6.96 -9.81
CA ILE A 131 -9.44 5.99 -10.50
C ILE A 131 -9.32 4.79 -9.58
N PHE A 132 -9.52 3.59 -10.10
CA PHE A 132 -9.50 2.36 -9.30
C PHE A 132 -8.39 1.44 -9.75
N SER A 133 -7.58 0.97 -8.82
CA SER A 133 -6.66 -0.15 -9.03
C SER A 133 -7.30 -1.44 -8.58
N GLY A 134 -7.07 -2.52 -9.31
CA GLY A 134 -7.44 -3.86 -8.87
C GLY A 134 -6.79 -4.21 -7.53
N SER A 135 -7.41 -5.12 -6.81
CA SER A 135 -6.91 -5.65 -5.56
C SER A 135 -5.76 -6.62 -5.82
N ASN A 136 -4.95 -6.87 -4.78
CA ASN A 136 -3.95 -7.93 -4.83
C ASN A 136 -4.60 -9.33 -4.92
N ILE A 137 -3.76 -10.36 -5.11
CA ILE A 137 -4.20 -11.77 -5.28
C ILE A 137 -4.55 -12.48 -3.95
N ASP A 138 -4.54 -11.76 -2.80
CA ASP A 138 -4.91 -12.33 -1.51
C ASP A 138 -6.36 -12.85 -1.53
N MET A 139 -6.68 -13.72 -0.59
CA MET A 139 -8.02 -14.32 -0.48
C MET A 139 -9.11 -13.24 -0.43
N GLY A 140 -10.05 -13.28 -1.38
CA GLY A 140 -11.10 -12.26 -1.55
C GLY A 140 -10.75 -11.13 -2.53
N GLY A 141 -9.49 -10.97 -2.96
CA GLY A 141 -9.05 -9.91 -3.87
C GLY A 141 -9.76 -9.91 -5.21
N ILE A 142 -10.01 -11.09 -5.79
CA ILE A 142 -10.76 -11.24 -7.05
C ILE A 142 -12.18 -10.69 -6.93
N LYS A 143 -12.88 -10.97 -5.82
CA LYS A 143 -14.25 -10.49 -5.57
C LYS A 143 -14.28 -8.96 -5.43
N ILE A 144 -13.29 -8.38 -4.73
CA ILE A 144 -13.14 -6.92 -4.59
C ILE A 144 -12.87 -6.30 -5.95
N SER A 145 -11.89 -6.79 -6.71
CA SER A 145 -11.56 -6.28 -8.05
C SER A 145 -12.76 -6.31 -8.99
N LYS A 146 -13.53 -7.39 -8.97
CA LYS A 146 -14.77 -7.49 -9.77
C LYS A 146 -15.77 -6.38 -9.42
N LYS A 147 -16.02 -6.14 -8.12
CA LYS A 147 -16.90 -5.07 -7.67
C LYS A 147 -16.40 -3.67 -8.05
N LEU A 148 -15.12 -3.40 -7.88
CA LEU A 148 -14.51 -2.12 -8.27
C LEU A 148 -14.64 -1.90 -9.79
N LYS A 149 -14.40 -2.93 -10.59
CA LYS A 149 -14.54 -2.90 -12.05
C LYS A 149 -15.97 -2.64 -12.51
N GLU A 150 -16.94 -3.33 -11.93
CA GLU A 150 -18.38 -3.14 -12.22
C GLU A 150 -18.82 -1.72 -11.86
N PHE A 151 -18.44 -1.22 -10.70
CA PHE A 151 -18.75 0.15 -10.27
C PHE A 151 -18.12 1.19 -11.19
N SER A 152 -16.85 1.01 -11.55
CA SER A 152 -16.12 1.90 -12.45
C SER A 152 -16.77 1.97 -13.82
N LYS A 153 -17.11 0.82 -14.39
CA LYS A 153 -17.81 0.74 -15.70
C LYS A 153 -19.15 1.48 -15.67
N LYS A 154 -19.96 1.27 -14.61
CA LYS A 154 -21.28 1.91 -14.45
C LYS A 154 -21.20 3.43 -14.36
N ASN A 155 -20.12 3.97 -13.80
CA ASN A 155 -19.95 5.41 -13.55
C ASN A 155 -18.94 6.08 -14.49
N ASN A 156 -18.47 5.38 -15.51
CA ASN A 156 -17.45 5.85 -16.47
C ASN A 156 -16.16 6.32 -15.81
N PHE A 157 -15.67 5.56 -14.80
CA PHE A 157 -14.41 5.79 -14.12
C PHE A 157 -13.32 4.87 -14.67
N LEU A 158 -12.06 5.30 -14.56
CA LEU A 158 -10.92 4.51 -14.96
C LEU A 158 -10.69 3.36 -13.96
N PHE A 159 -10.62 2.13 -14.46
CA PHE A 159 -10.20 0.95 -13.73
C PHE A 159 -9.10 0.22 -14.48
N GLN A 160 -8.07 -0.23 -13.77
CA GLN A 160 -7.07 -1.18 -14.26
C GLN A 160 -6.80 -2.23 -13.19
N ASP A 161 -6.62 -3.47 -13.59
CA ASP A 161 -6.21 -4.53 -12.67
C ASP A 161 -4.84 -4.24 -12.06
N SER A 162 -3.93 -3.65 -12.84
CA SER A 162 -2.65 -3.11 -12.38
C SER A 162 -2.21 -1.96 -13.30
N PHE A 163 -1.77 -0.86 -12.70
CA PHE A 163 -1.16 0.25 -13.42
C PHE A 163 0.34 0.07 -13.64
N GLY A 164 0.96 -0.95 -13.01
CA GLY A 164 2.41 -1.00 -12.88
C GLY A 164 2.94 0.15 -11.99
N LYS A 165 4.16 -0.01 -11.50
CA LYS A 165 4.73 0.90 -10.49
C LYS A 165 4.78 2.36 -10.94
N PHE A 166 5.17 2.61 -12.19
CA PHE A 166 5.40 3.96 -12.70
C PHE A 166 4.10 4.77 -12.81
N ASP A 167 3.09 4.23 -13.45
CA ASP A 167 1.79 4.89 -13.62
C ASP A 167 1.07 5.01 -12.27
N PHE A 168 1.15 3.98 -11.44
CA PHE A 168 0.56 3.96 -10.11
C PHE A 168 1.06 5.12 -9.25
N LEU A 169 2.38 5.33 -9.17
CA LEU A 169 2.96 6.44 -8.42
C LEU A 169 2.69 7.79 -9.07
N SER A 170 2.61 7.84 -10.41
CA SER A 170 2.21 9.05 -11.12
C SER A 170 0.77 9.45 -10.81
N ILE A 171 -0.14 8.48 -10.76
CA ILE A 171 -1.55 8.70 -10.38
C ILE A 171 -1.63 9.22 -8.94
N ILE A 172 -0.91 8.62 -7.99
CA ILE A 172 -0.85 9.14 -6.61
C ILE A 172 -0.41 10.60 -6.62
N LYS A 173 0.66 10.93 -7.36
CA LYS A 173 1.27 12.26 -7.38
C LYS A 173 0.33 13.39 -7.78
N PHE A 174 -0.56 13.17 -8.76
CA PHE A 174 -1.51 14.19 -9.17
C PHE A 174 -2.89 14.07 -8.50
N SER A 175 -3.17 12.97 -7.81
CA SER A 175 -4.41 12.79 -7.07
C SER A 175 -4.49 13.74 -5.87
N ARG A 176 -5.69 14.22 -5.56
CA ARG A 176 -5.97 14.97 -4.34
C ARG A 176 -5.84 14.09 -3.10
N VAL A 177 -6.27 12.85 -3.24
CA VAL A 177 -6.34 11.87 -2.14
C VAL A 177 -6.23 10.45 -2.70
N ILE A 178 -5.57 9.57 -1.95
CA ILE A 178 -5.68 8.13 -2.08
C ILE A 178 -6.64 7.60 -1.01
N VAL A 179 -7.56 6.73 -1.40
CA VAL A 179 -8.59 6.16 -0.51
C VAL A 179 -8.46 4.65 -0.52
N GLY A 180 -8.42 4.04 0.65
CA GLY A 180 -8.37 2.59 0.80
C GLY A 180 -7.42 2.14 1.91
N ASN A 181 -6.93 0.92 1.81
CA ASN A 181 -6.11 0.29 2.84
C ASN A 181 -4.75 -0.23 2.32
N SER A 182 -4.28 0.34 1.21
CA SER A 182 -2.97 0.00 0.65
C SER A 182 -1.84 0.60 1.48
N SER A 183 -0.74 -0.15 1.62
CA SER A 183 0.50 0.38 2.22
C SER A 183 1.07 1.58 1.46
N SER A 184 0.77 1.72 0.17
CA SER A 184 1.19 2.88 -0.62
C SER A 184 0.57 4.19 -0.14
N GLY A 185 -0.64 4.14 0.45
CA GLY A 185 -1.24 5.29 1.13
C GLY A 185 -0.46 5.73 2.37
N ILE A 186 0.23 4.78 3.02
CA ILE A 186 1.00 5.05 4.24
C ILE A 186 2.44 5.45 3.93
N ILE A 187 3.08 4.79 2.95
CA ILE A 187 4.52 4.93 2.69
C ILE A 187 4.79 5.96 1.59
N GLU A 188 4.19 5.78 0.40
CA GLU A 188 4.51 6.58 -0.79
C GLU A 188 3.71 7.88 -0.87
N ALA A 189 2.41 7.87 -0.58
CA ALA A 189 1.53 9.03 -0.74
C ALA A 189 1.99 10.26 0.06
N PRO A 190 2.43 10.16 1.33
CA PRO A 190 2.96 11.31 2.06
C PRO A 190 4.18 11.94 1.39
N SER A 191 5.09 11.12 0.85
CA SER A 191 6.29 11.59 0.13
C SER A 191 5.95 12.27 -1.21
N LEU A 192 4.82 11.94 -1.79
CA LEU A 192 4.27 12.56 -2.99
C LEU A 192 3.36 13.75 -2.69
N LYS A 193 3.22 14.14 -1.41
CA LYS A 193 2.35 15.22 -0.91
C LYS A 193 0.87 14.99 -1.21
N THR A 194 0.43 13.73 -1.21
CA THR A 194 -0.95 13.32 -1.42
C THR A 194 -1.56 12.91 -0.09
N PHE A 195 -2.79 13.37 0.18
CA PHE A 195 -3.53 12.94 1.37
C PHE A 195 -3.98 11.49 1.26
N THR A 196 -4.15 10.84 2.41
CA THR A 196 -4.65 9.47 2.47
C THR A 196 -5.84 9.38 3.40
N ILE A 197 -6.90 8.72 2.94
CA ILE A 197 -7.97 8.20 3.80
C ILE A 197 -7.73 6.70 3.92
N ASN A 198 -7.17 6.29 5.06
CA ASN A 198 -6.91 4.89 5.36
C ASN A 198 -8.15 4.25 5.97
N ILE A 199 -8.67 3.21 5.33
CA ILE A 199 -9.93 2.58 5.71
C ILE A 199 -9.64 1.26 6.42
N GLY A 200 -10.19 1.13 7.62
CA GLY A 200 -10.08 -0.09 8.43
C GLY A 200 -8.69 -0.37 8.99
N ASP A 201 -8.51 -1.55 9.57
CA ASP A 201 -7.39 -1.90 10.44
C ASP A 201 -6.20 -2.57 9.72
N ARG A 202 -6.25 -2.78 8.39
CA ARG A 202 -5.19 -3.50 7.66
C ARG A 202 -3.80 -2.89 7.87
N GLN A 203 -3.71 -1.58 8.05
CA GLN A 203 -2.44 -0.84 8.27
C GLN A 203 -2.20 -0.48 9.75
N LYS A 204 -3.00 -1.02 10.67
CA LYS A 204 -2.88 -0.75 12.11
C LYS A 204 -1.48 -1.11 12.63
N GLY A 205 -0.93 -0.22 13.47
CA GLY A 205 0.41 -0.36 14.05
C GLY A 205 1.54 0.30 13.24
N ARG A 206 1.29 0.70 11.99
CA ARG A 206 2.27 1.48 11.20
C ARG A 206 2.43 2.90 11.72
N GLU A 207 3.58 3.48 11.47
CA GLU A 207 3.82 4.92 11.67
C GLU A 207 3.07 5.71 10.61
N LEU A 208 2.27 6.68 11.04
CA LEU A 208 1.43 7.49 10.17
C LEU A 208 1.97 8.92 10.04
N SER A 209 1.98 9.45 8.83
CA SER A 209 2.20 10.87 8.56
C SER A 209 0.96 11.69 8.92
N LYS A 210 1.14 12.99 9.18
CA LYS A 210 0.03 13.95 9.42
C LYS A 210 -0.94 14.09 8.24
N SER A 211 -0.58 13.62 7.05
CA SER A 211 -1.44 13.63 5.85
C SER A 211 -2.34 12.40 5.74
N ILE A 212 -2.35 11.52 6.73
CA ILE A 212 -3.12 10.28 6.75
C ILE A 212 -4.25 10.39 7.77
N PHE A 213 -5.47 10.15 7.32
CA PHE A 213 -6.69 10.13 8.13
C PHE A 213 -7.22 8.70 8.16
N ASN A 214 -7.47 8.17 9.36
CA ASN A 214 -8.08 6.85 9.53
C ASN A 214 -9.61 6.99 9.61
N SER A 215 -10.30 6.02 9.00
CA SER A 215 -11.75 5.90 9.03
C SER A 215 -12.15 4.47 9.38
#